data_6305b851995e7bf87e3096a77e6b6603
#
_entry.id   6305b851995e7bf87e3096a77e6b6603
#
_cell.length_a   1.000
_cell.length_b   1.000
_cell.length_c   1.000
_cell.angle_alpha   90.00
_cell.angle_beta   90.00
_cell.angle_gamma   90.00
#
_symmetry.space_group_name_H-M   'P 1'
#
loop_
_entity.id
_entity.type
_entity.pdbx_description
1 polymer ?
#
loop_
_entity_poly.entity_id
_entity_poly.type
_entity_poly.pdbx_seq_one_letter_code
_entity_poly.pdbx_strand_id
1 'polypeptide(L)'
;RNVPGFERAAMSAADMLKRAKSVTVVAHIDADGITAGSIASAALSRAGVQHVVRFAKKIDDEEVRRINEDSSEIVWLVDLGSGSFSKFDPSRVVVSDHHRIDGSGPARVDLFSFDIAHVNPHRFGIDGSTDISGAGATYAVAKNMGPDNRDLAALAVVGAVGDFQDNACVRLVGYNRAILKDAVDAGRVAAHIDMRAFGRQTRPLHAFILYSNDPPLLPALRTAYQASFRRADEIDDGDRHLISSFLDSLGIERHDGAGWRCWASLGPEERTAVASALCTCLLDTGRGVPAVRRLIGEVYALDPRLVDAPEGWLSRQGMEVDDEKEWRPNARAMLDAKEMAALLNACGRHGRPETGMAICLGDRGERLSEALRLQVDHRNALREAMVLVQEGGEFGIRELPCLRYFHGGERIKDTIVGIVAGMLLGETVPAERPLFGLSLATDDMAMVKVSARGTRSMVERGLDLSLVMGQAAHAVGGAGGGHNVAAGASVPRGREEEFLQLANDIVEEQLNR
;
A
#
# COMPACT_ATOMS: atom_id res chain seq x y z
N ARG A 1 -8.24 -15.34 -19.09
CA ARG A 1 -8.78 -15.08 -17.73
C ARG A 1 -9.95 -16.02 -17.46
N ASN A 2 -9.81 -16.94 -16.50
CA ASN A 2 -10.86 -17.88 -16.09
C ASN A 2 -11.52 -17.44 -14.78
N VAL A 3 -12.29 -16.34 -14.82
CA VAL A 3 -13.02 -15.82 -13.66
C VAL A 3 -13.98 -16.87 -13.06
N PRO A 4 -14.75 -17.66 -13.84
CA PRO A 4 -15.60 -18.71 -13.26
C PRO A 4 -14.80 -19.79 -12.51
N GLY A 5 -13.57 -20.09 -12.93
CA GLY A 5 -12.70 -21.01 -12.20
C GLY A 5 -12.26 -20.44 -10.85
N PHE A 6 -11.87 -19.18 -10.82
CA PHE A 6 -11.52 -18.47 -9.59
C PHE A 6 -12.69 -18.42 -8.59
N GLU A 7 -13.89 -18.09 -9.07
CA GLU A 7 -15.10 -18.07 -8.24
C GLU A 7 -15.44 -19.45 -7.66
N ARG A 8 -15.28 -20.53 -8.42
CA ARG A 8 -15.46 -21.89 -7.91
C ARG A 8 -14.45 -22.26 -6.82
N ALA A 9 -13.18 -21.87 -7.01
CA ALA A 9 -12.16 -22.08 -5.97
C ALA A 9 -12.51 -21.32 -4.68
N ALA A 10 -12.94 -20.06 -4.80
CA ALA A 10 -13.38 -19.26 -3.66
C ALA A 10 -14.61 -19.89 -2.95
N MET A 11 -15.57 -20.42 -3.69
CA MET A 11 -16.75 -21.10 -3.13
C MET A 11 -16.35 -22.38 -2.40
N SER A 12 -15.44 -23.18 -2.95
CA SER A 12 -14.95 -24.40 -2.31
C SER A 12 -14.18 -24.11 -1.02
N ALA A 13 -13.33 -23.08 -1.02
CA ALA A 13 -12.65 -22.61 0.19
C ALA A 13 -13.64 -22.13 1.27
N ALA A 14 -14.67 -21.39 0.87
CA ALA A 14 -15.73 -20.94 1.79
C ALA A 14 -16.47 -22.13 2.42
N ASP A 15 -16.78 -23.18 1.66
CA ASP A 15 -17.44 -24.38 2.18
C ASP A 15 -16.56 -25.16 3.17
N MET A 16 -15.25 -25.21 2.92
CA MET A 16 -14.29 -25.81 3.85
C MET A 16 -14.25 -25.02 5.16
N LEU A 17 -14.11 -23.71 5.11
CA LEU A 17 -14.07 -22.83 6.27
C LEU A 17 -15.36 -22.85 7.10
N LYS A 18 -16.53 -22.87 6.47
CA LYS A 18 -17.83 -22.94 7.16
C LYS A 18 -18.03 -24.23 7.94
N ARG A 19 -17.41 -25.34 7.53
CA ARG A 19 -17.50 -26.63 8.19
C ARG A 19 -16.50 -26.82 9.33
N ALA A 20 -15.45 -26.00 9.37
CA ALA A 20 -14.42 -26.09 10.37
C ALA A 20 -14.93 -25.71 11.77
N LYS A 21 -14.49 -26.43 12.79
CA LYS A 21 -14.77 -26.11 14.19
C LYS A 21 -13.93 -24.95 14.69
N SER A 22 -12.68 -24.88 14.21
CA SER A 22 -11.74 -23.82 14.59
C SER A 22 -10.85 -23.45 13.43
N VAL A 23 -10.55 -22.14 13.30
CA VAL A 23 -9.70 -21.58 12.25
C VAL A 23 -8.66 -20.66 12.87
N THR A 24 -7.40 -20.84 12.50
CA THR A 24 -6.37 -19.82 12.70
C THR A 24 -6.19 -19.02 11.40
N VAL A 25 -6.46 -17.73 11.45
CA VAL A 25 -6.18 -16.82 10.34
C VAL A 25 -4.78 -16.26 10.51
N VAL A 26 -3.93 -16.39 9.47
CA VAL A 26 -2.61 -15.76 9.42
C VAL A 26 -2.65 -14.72 8.31
N ALA A 27 -2.50 -13.45 8.69
CA ALA A 27 -2.62 -12.31 7.77
C ALA A 27 -1.27 -11.59 7.60
N HIS A 28 -1.04 -11.01 6.44
CA HIS A 28 0.10 -10.11 6.21
C HIS A 28 -0.08 -8.81 7.02
N ILE A 29 1.03 -8.09 7.27
CA ILE A 29 1.05 -6.94 8.19
C ILE A 29 0.72 -5.60 7.54
N ASP A 30 0.65 -5.49 6.21
CA ASP A 30 0.34 -4.23 5.53
C ASP A 30 -1.18 -3.99 5.40
N ALA A 31 -1.56 -2.92 4.71
CA ALA A 31 -2.97 -2.55 4.60
C ALA A 31 -3.82 -3.62 3.90
N ASP A 32 -3.27 -4.30 2.87
CA ASP A 32 -3.98 -5.37 2.17
C ASP A 32 -4.16 -6.58 3.09
N GLY A 33 -3.10 -7.00 3.78
CA GLY A 33 -3.17 -8.10 4.74
C GLY A 33 -4.03 -7.80 5.96
N ILE A 34 -3.97 -6.58 6.52
CA ILE A 34 -4.82 -6.16 7.65
C ILE A 34 -6.30 -6.18 7.25
N THR A 35 -6.63 -5.65 6.07
CA THR A 35 -8.02 -5.69 5.57
C THR A 35 -8.46 -7.11 5.24
N ALA A 36 -7.58 -7.94 4.67
CA ALA A 36 -7.84 -9.35 4.43
C ALA A 36 -8.13 -10.11 5.74
N GLY A 37 -7.28 -9.93 6.77
CA GLY A 37 -7.49 -10.49 8.11
C GLY A 37 -8.80 -10.05 8.75
N SER A 38 -9.15 -8.77 8.57
CA SER A 38 -10.44 -8.21 9.07
C SER A 38 -11.64 -8.82 8.35
N ILE A 39 -11.57 -8.98 7.03
CA ILE A 39 -12.61 -9.64 6.22
C ILE A 39 -12.78 -11.09 6.67
N ALA A 40 -11.68 -11.83 6.82
CA ALA A 40 -11.69 -13.22 7.24
C ALA A 40 -12.32 -13.37 8.63
N SER A 41 -11.89 -12.56 9.60
CA SER A 41 -12.41 -12.57 10.96
C SER A 41 -13.91 -12.25 11.01
N ALA A 42 -14.35 -11.20 10.31
CA ALA A 42 -15.76 -10.84 10.27
C ALA A 42 -16.62 -11.95 9.63
N ALA A 43 -16.15 -12.56 8.53
CA ALA A 43 -16.87 -13.64 7.85
C ALA A 43 -16.97 -14.91 8.73
N LEU A 44 -15.89 -15.30 9.41
CA LEU A 44 -15.88 -16.43 10.34
C LEU A 44 -16.78 -16.18 11.55
N SER A 45 -16.72 -14.97 12.13
CA SER A 45 -17.63 -14.59 13.23
C SER A 45 -19.11 -14.71 12.83
N ARG A 46 -19.47 -14.19 11.67
CA ARG A 46 -20.85 -14.26 11.14
C ARG A 46 -21.28 -15.68 10.83
N ALA A 47 -20.35 -16.54 10.43
CA ALA A 47 -20.60 -17.96 10.21
C ALA A 47 -20.64 -18.79 11.51
N GLY A 48 -20.35 -18.19 12.66
CA GLY A 48 -20.30 -18.88 13.96
C GLY A 48 -19.09 -19.81 14.14
N VAL A 49 -18.02 -19.63 13.35
CA VAL A 49 -16.80 -20.42 13.41
C VAL A 49 -15.84 -19.81 14.45
N GLN A 50 -15.38 -20.63 15.39
CA GLN A 50 -14.35 -20.20 16.34
C GLN A 50 -13.04 -19.89 15.62
N HIS A 51 -12.44 -18.74 15.89
CA HIS A 51 -11.20 -18.37 15.22
C HIS A 51 -10.31 -17.44 16.05
N VAL A 52 -9.05 -17.45 15.69
CA VAL A 52 -8.04 -16.48 16.15
C VAL A 52 -7.35 -15.87 14.92
N VAL A 53 -6.89 -14.62 15.04
CA VAL A 53 -6.13 -13.95 13.99
C VAL A 53 -4.75 -13.60 14.52
N ARG A 54 -3.73 -13.92 13.76
CA ARG A 54 -2.35 -13.47 13.98
C ARG A 54 -1.75 -12.93 12.70
N PHE A 55 -0.67 -12.19 12.83
CA PHE A 55 -0.03 -11.51 11.71
C PHE A 55 1.39 -12.03 11.51
N ALA A 56 1.81 -12.11 10.24
CA ALA A 56 3.16 -12.50 9.86
C ALA A 56 3.71 -11.54 8.80
N LYS A 57 5.00 -11.20 8.89
CA LYS A 57 5.68 -10.35 7.89
C LYS A 57 6.03 -11.12 6.62
N LYS A 58 6.25 -12.43 6.74
CA LYS A 58 6.68 -13.35 5.67
C LYS A 58 6.40 -14.78 6.07
N ILE A 59 6.42 -15.68 5.11
CA ILE A 59 6.38 -17.13 5.34
C ILE A 59 7.82 -17.68 5.19
N ASP A 60 8.55 -17.75 6.30
CA ASP A 60 9.83 -18.44 6.39
C ASP A 60 9.66 -19.87 6.96
N ASP A 61 10.77 -20.60 7.13
CA ASP A 61 10.71 -21.99 7.59
C ASP A 61 10.20 -22.12 9.03
N GLU A 62 10.37 -21.10 9.87
CA GLU A 62 9.79 -21.06 11.21
C GLU A 62 8.28 -20.90 11.13
N GLU A 63 7.80 -19.97 10.29
CA GLU A 63 6.38 -19.74 10.10
C GLU A 63 5.70 -20.96 9.44
N VAL A 64 6.37 -21.63 8.49
CA VAL A 64 5.90 -22.90 7.91
C VAL A 64 5.71 -23.95 9.00
N ARG A 65 6.66 -24.09 9.94
CA ARG A 65 6.51 -25.03 11.06
C ARG A 65 5.32 -24.67 11.95
N ARG A 66 5.19 -23.40 12.32
CA ARG A 66 4.07 -22.89 13.13
C ARG A 66 2.71 -23.19 12.49
N ILE A 67 2.60 -23.02 11.17
CA ILE A 67 1.38 -23.31 10.42
C ILE A 67 1.07 -24.80 10.41
N ASN A 68 2.08 -25.65 10.15
CA ASN A 68 1.89 -27.10 10.10
C ASN A 68 1.60 -27.73 11.48
N GLU A 69 2.10 -27.12 12.56
CA GLU A 69 1.90 -27.55 13.95
C GLU A 69 0.68 -26.89 14.62
N ASP A 70 -0.03 -25.98 13.92
CA ASP A 70 -1.19 -25.28 14.45
C ASP A 70 -2.28 -26.26 14.91
N SER A 71 -2.84 -26.00 16.08
CA SER A 71 -3.85 -26.89 16.69
C SER A 71 -5.26 -26.71 16.12
N SER A 72 -5.51 -25.66 15.36
CA SER A 72 -6.79 -25.42 14.70
C SER A 72 -7.06 -26.46 13.63
N GLU A 73 -8.33 -26.73 13.36
CA GLU A 73 -8.72 -27.68 12.30
C GLU A 73 -8.27 -27.18 10.93
N ILE A 74 -8.40 -25.85 10.67
CA ILE A 74 -7.98 -25.20 9.44
C ILE A 74 -7.10 -23.98 9.78
N VAL A 75 -6.05 -23.77 8.97
CA VAL A 75 -5.29 -22.51 8.94
C VAL A 75 -5.64 -21.78 7.64
N TRP A 76 -6.11 -20.54 7.76
CA TRP A 76 -6.41 -19.68 6.62
C TRP A 76 -5.36 -18.59 6.46
N LEU A 77 -4.53 -18.70 5.42
CA LEU A 77 -3.51 -17.73 5.06
C LEU A 77 -4.15 -16.67 4.15
N VAL A 78 -4.07 -15.39 4.53
CA VAL A 78 -4.69 -14.29 3.79
C VAL A 78 -3.64 -13.25 3.43
N ASP A 79 -3.56 -12.91 2.14
CA ASP A 79 -2.58 -12.01 1.55
C ASP A 79 -1.11 -12.48 1.72
N LEU A 80 -0.91 -13.77 1.85
CA LEU A 80 0.39 -14.44 1.91
C LEU A 80 0.23 -15.96 1.72
N GLY A 81 1.34 -16.66 1.49
CA GLY A 81 1.41 -18.12 1.52
C GLY A 81 1.51 -18.79 0.15
N SER A 82 1.18 -18.13 -0.95
CA SER A 82 1.21 -18.72 -2.29
C SER A 82 2.60 -19.21 -2.72
N GLY A 83 3.66 -18.50 -2.36
CA GLY A 83 5.04 -18.90 -2.64
C GLY A 83 5.53 -20.10 -1.81
N SER A 84 4.79 -20.51 -0.79
CA SER A 84 5.16 -21.64 0.07
C SER A 84 4.06 -22.73 0.09
N PHE A 85 3.09 -22.66 -0.80
CA PHE A 85 1.90 -23.53 -0.77
C PHE A 85 2.24 -25.02 -0.77
N SER A 86 3.28 -25.43 -1.49
CA SER A 86 3.76 -26.82 -1.54
C SER A 86 4.30 -27.37 -0.22
N LYS A 87 4.58 -26.50 0.75
CA LYS A 87 5.07 -26.87 2.10
C LYS A 87 3.95 -27.15 3.09
N PHE A 88 2.68 -26.96 2.71
CA PHE A 88 1.51 -27.09 3.57
C PHE A 88 0.67 -28.33 3.21
N ASP A 89 -0.07 -28.84 4.19
CA ASP A 89 -1.12 -29.84 3.97
C ASP A 89 -2.37 -29.16 3.39
N PRO A 90 -2.73 -29.44 2.12
CA PRO A 90 -3.87 -28.80 1.46
C PRO A 90 -5.22 -29.21 2.07
N SER A 91 -5.28 -30.24 2.90
CA SER A 91 -6.49 -30.62 3.64
C SER A 91 -6.73 -29.75 4.87
N ARG A 92 -5.71 -29.02 5.34
CA ARG A 92 -5.75 -28.19 6.55
C ARG A 92 -5.45 -26.72 6.31
N VAL A 93 -4.91 -26.35 5.15
CA VAL A 93 -4.50 -24.97 4.86
C VAL A 93 -5.28 -24.41 3.69
N VAL A 94 -5.97 -23.31 3.91
CA VAL A 94 -6.61 -22.48 2.88
C VAL A 94 -5.72 -21.27 2.65
N VAL A 95 -5.45 -20.93 1.38
CA VAL A 95 -4.70 -19.73 0.99
C VAL A 95 -5.59 -18.86 0.10
N SER A 96 -5.79 -17.60 0.48
CA SER A 96 -6.37 -16.55 -0.36
C SER A 96 -5.36 -15.42 -0.50
N ASP A 97 -4.66 -15.39 -1.63
CA ASP A 97 -3.46 -14.59 -1.84
C ASP A 97 -3.36 -14.20 -3.31
N HIS A 98 -2.63 -13.12 -3.62
CA HIS A 98 -2.46 -12.61 -4.97
C HIS A 98 -0.99 -12.57 -5.43
N HIS A 99 -0.06 -12.93 -4.54
CA HIS A 99 1.36 -12.99 -4.86
C HIS A 99 1.69 -14.11 -5.84
N ARG A 100 2.86 -14.00 -6.50
CA ARG A 100 3.34 -15.03 -7.44
C ARG A 100 3.50 -16.38 -6.74
N ILE A 101 3.18 -17.44 -7.47
CA ILE A 101 3.31 -18.82 -7.02
C ILE A 101 4.72 -19.30 -7.36
N ASP A 102 5.41 -19.91 -6.41
CA ASP A 102 6.71 -20.55 -6.67
C ASP A 102 6.56 -21.74 -7.63
N GLY A 103 7.49 -21.85 -8.59
CA GLY A 103 7.46 -22.89 -9.60
C GLY A 103 6.85 -22.39 -10.91
N SER A 104 7.62 -21.59 -11.61
CA SER A 104 7.32 -20.96 -12.89
C SER A 104 6.89 -21.95 -13.96
N GLY A 105 5.70 -21.83 -14.34
CA GLY A 105 5.04 -22.36 -15.52
C GLY A 105 3.55 -22.14 -15.36
N PRO A 106 2.77 -21.99 -16.43
CA PRO A 106 1.33 -22.07 -16.29
C PRO A 106 1.08 -23.42 -15.63
N ALA A 107 0.62 -23.38 -14.36
CA ALA A 107 0.23 -24.59 -13.66
C ALA A 107 -0.71 -25.31 -14.62
N ARG A 108 -0.32 -26.49 -15.09
CA ARG A 108 -1.25 -27.38 -15.77
C ARG A 108 -2.35 -27.59 -14.75
N VAL A 109 -3.46 -26.90 -14.94
CA VAL A 109 -4.67 -27.17 -14.19
C VAL A 109 -5.02 -28.60 -14.57
N ASP A 110 -4.58 -29.55 -13.74
CA ASP A 110 -5.08 -30.89 -13.84
C ASP A 110 -6.58 -30.77 -13.53
N LEU A 111 -7.39 -31.06 -14.55
CA LEU A 111 -8.86 -30.97 -14.44
C LEU A 111 -9.41 -31.82 -13.28
N PHE A 112 -8.59 -32.67 -12.69
CA PHE A 112 -8.96 -33.62 -11.64
C PHE A 112 -8.28 -33.36 -10.28
N SER A 113 -7.21 -32.55 -10.21
CA SER A 113 -6.64 -32.09 -8.95
C SER A 113 -7.31 -30.75 -8.57
N PHE A 114 -8.46 -30.81 -7.94
CA PHE A 114 -9.07 -29.68 -7.27
C PHE A 114 -8.25 -29.38 -6.02
N ASP A 115 -7.18 -28.60 -6.15
CA ASP A 115 -6.56 -27.87 -5.03
C ASP A 115 -7.54 -26.80 -4.56
N ILE A 116 -8.54 -27.26 -3.84
CA ILE A 116 -9.71 -26.53 -3.34
C ILE A 116 -9.26 -25.40 -2.40
N ALA A 117 -8.06 -25.52 -1.84
CA ALA A 117 -7.55 -24.69 -0.76
C ALA A 117 -6.72 -23.47 -1.22
N HIS A 118 -6.40 -23.32 -2.53
CA HIS A 118 -5.52 -22.26 -3.03
C HIS A 118 -6.26 -21.30 -3.96
N VAL A 119 -6.81 -20.22 -3.39
CA VAL A 119 -7.52 -19.15 -4.09
C VAL A 119 -6.50 -18.07 -4.47
N ASN A 120 -5.82 -18.29 -5.59
CA ASN A 120 -4.83 -17.36 -6.14
C ASN A 120 -5.17 -17.02 -7.60
N PRO A 121 -5.26 -15.72 -7.96
CA PRO A 121 -5.66 -15.25 -9.30
C PRO A 121 -4.75 -15.75 -10.42
N HIS A 122 -3.45 -15.86 -10.17
CA HIS A 122 -2.48 -16.33 -11.17
C HIS A 122 -2.79 -17.73 -11.70
N ARG A 123 -3.39 -18.61 -10.89
CA ARG A 123 -3.84 -19.94 -11.32
C ARG A 123 -4.92 -19.90 -12.40
N PHE A 124 -5.61 -18.77 -12.51
CA PHE A 124 -6.75 -18.57 -13.41
C PHE A 124 -6.46 -17.54 -14.51
N GLY A 125 -5.19 -17.13 -14.66
CA GLY A 125 -4.79 -16.12 -15.64
C GLY A 125 -5.31 -14.73 -15.36
N ILE A 126 -5.62 -14.43 -14.08
CA ILE A 126 -5.96 -13.10 -13.58
C ILE A 126 -4.68 -12.49 -13.00
N ASP A 127 -4.44 -11.22 -13.27
CA ASP A 127 -3.24 -10.53 -12.77
C ASP A 127 -3.40 -10.12 -11.31
N GLY A 128 -2.61 -10.71 -10.42
CA GLY A 128 -2.60 -10.38 -9.00
C GLY A 128 -2.03 -8.99 -8.70
N SER A 129 -1.29 -8.37 -9.63
CA SER A 129 -0.70 -7.04 -9.40
C SER A 129 -1.65 -5.88 -9.70
N THR A 130 -2.73 -6.11 -10.48
CA THR A 130 -3.63 -5.06 -10.96
C THR A 130 -5.10 -5.39 -10.87
N ASP A 131 -5.47 -6.67 -11.03
CA ASP A 131 -6.86 -7.08 -11.20
C ASP A 131 -7.55 -7.44 -9.89
N ILE A 132 -6.78 -7.89 -8.87
CA ILE A 132 -7.27 -8.31 -7.56
C ILE A 132 -6.15 -8.33 -6.53
N SER A 133 -6.41 -7.85 -5.33
CA SER A 133 -5.50 -7.87 -4.17
C SER A 133 -5.73 -9.10 -3.27
N GLY A 134 -4.89 -9.29 -2.24
CA GLY A 134 -5.07 -10.34 -1.23
C GLY A 134 -6.37 -10.18 -0.45
N ALA A 135 -6.74 -8.96 -0.06
CA ALA A 135 -8.05 -8.66 0.52
C ALA A 135 -9.19 -8.96 -0.46
N GLY A 136 -8.98 -8.68 -1.75
CA GLY A 136 -9.95 -9.04 -2.80
C GLY A 136 -10.14 -10.54 -2.95
N ALA A 137 -9.05 -11.32 -2.93
CA ALA A 137 -9.10 -12.79 -2.95
C ALA A 137 -9.79 -13.35 -1.70
N THR A 138 -9.50 -12.77 -0.52
CA THR A 138 -10.14 -13.11 0.75
C THR A 138 -11.63 -12.75 0.75
N TYR A 139 -11.98 -11.59 0.19
CA TYR A 139 -13.40 -11.19 0.02
C TYR A 139 -14.15 -12.14 -0.91
N ALA A 140 -13.52 -12.61 -2.00
CA ALA A 140 -14.14 -13.60 -2.88
C ALA A 140 -14.53 -14.90 -2.14
N VAL A 141 -13.74 -15.32 -1.15
CA VAL A 141 -14.09 -16.42 -0.22
C VAL A 141 -15.20 -15.99 0.72
N ALA A 142 -15.04 -14.85 1.41
CA ALA A 142 -15.95 -14.37 2.44
C ALA A 142 -17.39 -14.18 1.93
N LYS A 143 -17.57 -13.62 0.73
CA LYS A 143 -18.92 -13.43 0.14
C LYS A 143 -19.67 -14.73 -0.09
N ASN A 144 -18.95 -15.86 -0.28
CA ASN A 144 -19.52 -17.20 -0.41
C ASN A 144 -19.80 -17.88 0.95
N MET A 145 -19.32 -17.31 2.06
CA MET A 145 -19.65 -17.78 3.40
C MET A 145 -21.04 -17.31 3.87
N GLY A 146 -21.51 -16.17 3.39
CA GLY A 146 -22.85 -15.65 3.69
C GLY A 146 -23.18 -14.36 2.94
N PRO A 147 -24.48 -14.11 2.64
CA PRO A 147 -24.92 -12.94 1.89
C PRO A 147 -24.63 -11.61 2.60
N ASP A 148 -24.59 -11.62 3.93
CA ASP A 148 -24.34 -10.43 4.76
C ASP A 148 -22.88 -9.94 4.68
N ASN A 149 -21.98 -10.75 4.07
CA ASN A 149 -20.57 -10.39 3.91
C ASN A 149 -20.31 -9.43 2.74
N ARG A 150 -21.32 -9.01 1.98
CA ARG A 150 -21.14 -8.06 0.87
C ARG A 150 -20.67 -6.67 1.32
N ASP A 151 -20.98 -6.26 2.53
CA ASP A 151 -20.50 -5.01 3.11
C ASP A 151 -18.97 -4.99 3.30
N LEU A 152 -18.35 -6.17 3.48
CA LEU A 152 -16.90 -6.33 3.62
C LEU A 152 -16.13 -5.99 2.32
N ALA A 153 -16.82 -5.87 1.19
CA ALA A 153 -16.23 -5.41 -0.07
C ALA A 153 -15.53 -4.04 0.07
N ALA A 154 -16.01 -3.19 0.97
CA ALA A 154 -15.36 -1.89 1.23
C ALA A 154 -13.93 -2.05 1.77
N LEU A 155 -13.69 -3.02 2.66
CA LEU A 155 -12.34 -3.32 3.15
C LEU A 155 -11.44 -3.87 2.03
N ALA A 156 -12.00 -4.68 1.12
CA ALA A 156 -11.25 -5.18 -0.04
C ALA A 156 -10.88 -4.04 -1.02
N VAL A 157 -11.72 -3.01 -1.16
CA VAL A 157 -11.37 -1.78 -1.91
C VAL A 157 -10.22 -1.05 -1.22
N VAL A 158 -10.24 -0.92 0.11
CA VAL A 158 -9.13 -0.31 0.87
C VAL A 158 -7.83 -1.09 0.69
N GLY A 159 -7.88 -2.43 0.77
CA GLY A 159 -6.71 -3.29 0.52
C GLY A 159 -6.13 -3.09 -0.88
N ALA A 160 -6.96 -3.16 -1.91
CA ALA A 160 -6.54 -2.97 -3.30
C ALA A 160 -5.90 -1.59 -3.56
N VAL A 161 -6.44 -0.53 -2.94
CA VAL A 161 -5.86 0.82 -3.00
C VAL A 161 -4.56 0.89 -2.20
N GLY A 162 -4.49 0.20 -1.05
CA GLY A 162 -3.28 0.08 -0.23
C GLY A 162 -2.13 -0.60 -0.95
N ASP A 163 -2.44 -1.53 -1.84
CA ASP A 163 -1.51 -2.24 -2.73
C ASP A 163 -1.31 -1.53 -4.09
N PHE A 164 -1.73 -0.26 -4.19
CA PHE A 164 -1.56 0.60 -5.38
C PHE A 164 -2.16 0.06 -6.68
N GLN A 165 -3.16 -0.83 -6.62
CA GLN A 165 -3.77 -1.45 -7.81
C GLN A 165 -4.59 -0.48 -8.66
N ASP A 166 -4.91 0.70 -8.13
CA ASP A 166 -5.57 1.79 -8.84
C ASP A 166 -4.59 2.72 -9.60
N ASN A 167 -3.27 2.59 -9.40
CA ASN A 167 -2.30 3.56 -9.92
C ASN A 167 -2.07 3.44 -11.43
N ALA A 168 -1.95 2.23 -11.98
CA ALA A 168 -1.60 2.02 -13.38
C ALA A 168 -2.64 2.59 -14.36
N CYS A 169 -3.93 2.43 -14.04
CA CYS A 169 -5.06 2.86 -14.87
C CYS A 169 -5.80 4.07 -14.28
N VAL A 170 -5.27 4.69 -13.20
CA VAL A 170 -5.89 5.76 -12.40
C VAL A 170 -7.30 5.39 -11.89
N ARG A 171 -7.54 4.10 -11.78
CA ARG A 171 -8.75 3.46 -11.25
C ARG A 171 -8.51 1.98 -10.99
N LEU A 172 -9.33 1.37 -10.16
CA LEU A 172 -9.38 -0.09 -10.02
C LEU A 172 -9.86 -0.75 -11.32
N VAL A 173 -9.28 -1.90 -11.67
CA VAL A 173 -9.58 -2.66 -12.90
C VAL A 173 -9.78 -4.15 -12.59
N GLY A 174 -10.06 -4.95 -13.60
CA GLY A 174 -10.16 -6.39 -13.46
C GLY A 174 -11.26 -6.84 -12.50
N TYR A 175 -10.96 -7.83 -11.66
CA TYR A 175 -11.90 -8.34 -10.66
C TYR A 175 -12.22 -7.33 -9.55
N ASN A 176 -11.31 -6.38 -9.27
CA ASN A 176 -11.56 -5.28 -8.35
C ASN A 176 -12.79 -4.44 -8.75
N ARG A 177 -13.19 -4.41 -10.05
CA ARG A 177 -14.44 -3.73 -10.46
C ARG A 177 -15.68 -4.43 -9.95
N ALA A 178 -15.68 -5.77 -9.90
CA ALA A 178 -16.80 -6.53 -9.34
C ALA A 178 -16.88 -6.31 -7.82
N ILE A 179 -15.72 -6.29 -7.13
CA ILE A 179 -15.65 -5.98 -5.69
C ILE A 179 -16.15 -4.56 -5.41
N LEU A 180 -15.69 -3.58 -6.18
CA LEU A 180 -16.15 -2.19 -6.05
C LEU A 180 -17.67 -2.07 -6.27
N LYS A 181 -18.20 -2.81 -7.25
CA LYS A 181 -19.66 -2.84 -7.47
C LYS A 181 -20.39 -3.38 -6.25
N ASP A 182 -19.93 -4.48 -5.65
CA ASP A 182 -20.52 -5.02 -4.43
C ASP A 182 -20.47 -3.99 -3.28
N ALA A 183 -19.35 -3.25 -3.12
CA ALA A 183 -19.20 -2.21 -2.11
C ALA A 183 -20.14 -1.01 -2.33
N VAL A 184 -20.32 -0.59 -3.59
CA VAL A 184 -21.24 0.49 -3.97
C VAL A 184 -22.69 0.05 -3.78
N ASP A 185 -23.07 -1.14 -4.23
CA ASP A 185 -24.40 -1.70 -4.07
C ASP A 185 -24.78 -1.88 -2.58
N ALA A 186 -23.80 -2.19 -1.72
CA ALA A 186 -23.95 -2.22 -0.26
C ALA A 186 -24.01 -0.82 0.38
N GLY A 187 -23.83 0.26 -0.38
CA GLY A 187 -23.82 1.63 0.10
C GLY A 187 -22.65 1.95 1.03
N ARG A 188 -21.51 1.27 0.85
CA ARG A 188 -20.32 1.41 1.69
C ARG A 188 -19.18 2.22 1.03
N VAL A 189 -19.19 2.33 -0.29
CA VAL A 189 -18.22 3.09 -1.08
C VAL A 189 -18.94 3.92 -2.12
N ALA A 190 -18.48 5.16 -2.30
CA ALA A 190 -18.83 5.98 -3.46
C ALA A 190 -17.57 6.18 -4.31
N ALA A 191 -17.63 5.77 -5.58
CA ALA A 191 -16.55 5.96 -6.54
C ALA A 191 -16.91 7.09 -7.52
N HIS A 192 -15.99 8.04 -7.69
CA HIS A 192 -16.18 9.16 -8.61
C HIS A 192 -14.84 9.69 -9.10
N ILE A 193 -14.84 10.47 -10.17
CA ILE A 193 -13.63 11.12 -10.69
C ILE A 193 -13.34 12.37 -9.86
N ASP A 194 -12.12 12.47 -9.34
CA ASP A 194 -11.67 13.61 -8.53
C ASP A 194 -10.14 13.68 -8.52
N MET A 195 -9.57 14.63 -7.78
CA MET A 195 -8.14 14.70 -7.52
C MET A 195 -7.68 13.51 -6.67
N ARG A 196 -6.65 12.79 -7.14
CA ARG A 196 -6.12 11.58 -6.49
C ARG A 196 -5.00 11.86 -5.48
N ALA A 197 -4.62 13.12 -5.28
CA ALA A 197 -3.62 13.49 -4.31
C ALA A 197 -4.01 13.02 -2.90
N PHE A 198 -3.01 12.66 -2.08
CA PHE A 198 -3.20 12.20 -0.71
C PHE A 198 -3.61 13.34 0.23
N GLY A 199 -4.55 13.08 1.13
CA GLY A 199 -4.96 14.05 2.16
C GLY A 199 -6.23 14.83 1.81
N ARG A 200 -7.07 14.30 0.95
CA ARG A 200 -8.35 14.92 0.56
C ARG A 200 -9.29 15.15 1.75
N GLN A 201 -9.27 14.23 2.70
CA GLN A 201 -10.10 14.29 3.91
C GLN A 201 -9.39 14.94 5.10
N THR A 202 -8.08 14.71 5.23
CA THR A 202 -7.36 15.02 6.46
C THR A 202 -6.48 16.26 6.38
N ARG A 203 -6.03 16.68 5.20
CA ARG A 203 -5.11 17.81 5.07
C ARG A 203 -5.85 19.12 4.82
N PRO A 204 -5.44 20.23 5.50
CA PRO A 204 -5.80 21.57 5.06
C PRO A 204 -5.44 21.79 3.59
N LEU A 205 -6.21 22.63 2.87
CA LEU A 205 -6.02 22.84 1.42
C LEU A 205 -4.59 23.21 1.02
N HIS A 206 -3.94 24.08 1.79
CA HIS A 206 -2.56 24.46 1.52
C HIS A 206 -1.60 23.27 1.70
N ALA A 207 -1.78 22.44 2.73
CA ALA A 207 -0.97 21.25 2.96
C ALA A 207 -1.27 20.15 1.93
N PHE A 208 -2.50 20.05 1.46
CA PHE A 208 -2.89 19.14 0.39
C PHE A 208 -2.13 19.41 -0.91
N ILE A 209 -1.98 20.68 -1.29
CA ILE A 209 -1.22 21.12 -2.47
C ILE A 209 0.29 21.00 -2.22
N LEU A 210 0.77 21.51 -1.08
CA LEU A 210 2.17 21.59 -0.68
C LEU A 210 2.86 20.21 -0.70
N TYR A 211 2.19 19.21 -0.12
CA TYR A 211 2.73 17.86 0.05
C TYR A 211 2.24 16.86 -1.01
N SER A 212 1.70 17.34 -2.14
CA SER A 212 1.38 16.46 -3.26
C SER A 212 2.67 16.06 -3.99
N ASN A 213 2.94 14.75 -4.04
CA ASN A 213 4.16 14.20 -4.63
C ASN A 213 3.92 13.46 -5.96
N ASP A 214 2.70 13.04 -6.24
CA ASP A 214 2.37 12.35 -7.50
C ASP A 214 1.03 12.84 -8.09
N PRO A 215 1.10 13.79 -9.01
CA PRO A 215 2.26 14.58 -9.43
C PRO A 215 2.63 15.64 -8.38
N PRO A 216 3.90 16.08 -8.31
CA PRO A 216 4.30 17.16 -7.43
C PRO A 216 3.73 18.50 -7.94
N LEU A 217 2.87 19.13 -7.11
CA LEU A 217 2.15 20.35 -7.48
C LEU A 217 2.95 21.62 -7.18
N LEU A 218 3.71 21.64 -6.09
CA LEU A 218 4.48 22.82 -5.69
C LEU A 218 5.48 23.30 -6.77
N PRO A 219 6.31 22.43 -7.39
CA PRO A 219 7.19 22.86 -8.46
C PRO A 219 6.45 23.43 -9.67
N ALA A 220 5.26 22.94 -9.99
CA ALA A 220 4.44 23.49 -11.07
C ALA A 220 3.94 24.90 -10.74
N LEU A 221 3.46 25.11 -9.49
CA LEU A 221 3.04 26.42 -9.02
C LEU A 221 4.20 27.43 -8.97
N ARG A 222 5.37 27.03 -8.46
CA ARG A 222 6.57 27.89 -8.44
C ARG A 222 6.92 28.40 -9.85
N THR A 223 6.87 27.50 -10.84
CA THR A 223 7.15 27.87 -12.25
C THR A 223 6.06 28.77 -12.82
N ALA A 224 4.78 28.42 -12.65
CA ALA A 224 3.67 29.18 -13.22
C ALA A 224 3.59 30.62 -12.65
N TYR A 225 3.96 30.81 -11.38
CA TYR A 225 3.95 32.12 -10.74
C TYR A 225 5.32 32.80 -10.72
N GLN A 226 6.29 32.31 -11.51
CA GLN A 226 7.66 32.85 -11.61
C GLN A 226 8.35 33.04 -10.24
N ALA A 227 7.98 32.21 -9.26
CA ALA A 227 8.58 32.24 -7.94
C ALA A 227 10.05 31.80 -8.04
N SER A 228 10.93 32.42 -7.25
CA SER A 228 12.36 32.11 -7.22
C SER A 228 12.57 30.61 -6.98
N PHE A 229 13.34 29.98 -7.89
CA PHE A 229 13.63 28.55 -7.83
C PHE A 229 14.47 28.26 -6.59
N ARG A 230 13.89 27.56 -5.61
CA ARG A 230 14.62 26.87 -4.54
C ARG A 230 14.60 25.38 -4.81
N ARG A 231 15.49 24.62 -4.16
CA ARG A 231 15.49 23.16 -4.28
C ARG A 231 14.12 22.60 -3.94
N ALA A 232 13.71 21.55 -4.64
CA ALA A 232 12.36 20.97 -4.50
C ALA A 232 12.08 20.43 -3.08
N ASP A 233 13.11 20.21 -2.30
CA ASP A 233 13.12 19.67 -0.94
C ASP A 233 13.07 20.77 0.16
N GLU A 234 13.34 22.04 -0.19
CA GLU A 234 13.26 23.15 0.75
C GLU A 234 11.87 23.81 0.71
N ILE A 235 10.99 23.37 1.60
CA ILE A 235 9.69 24.03 1.82
C ILE A 235 9.90 25.16 2.84
N ASP A 236 9.61 26.40 2.42
CA ASP A 236 9.72 27.56 3.28
C ASP A 236 8.39 28.33 3.42
N ASP A 237 8.42 29.42 4.20
CA ASP A 237 7.26 30.27 4.39
C ASP A 237 6.80 30.94 3.08
N GLY A 238 7.72 31.12 2.11
CA GLY A 238 7.40 31.64 0.76
C GLY A 238 6.52 30.68 -0.03
N ASP A 239 6.72 29.37 0.09
CA ASP A 239 5.88 28.37 -0.56
C ASP A 239 4.46 28.35 -0.02
N ARG A 240 4.33 28.48 1.30
CA ARG A 240 3.01 28.61 1.97
C ARG A 240 2.29 29.87 1.50
N HIS A 241 3.02 30.97 1.42
CA HIS A 241 2.46 32.23 0.92
C HIS A 241 2.07 32.12 -0.56
N LEU A 242 2.88 31.46 -1.40
CA LEU A 242 2.56 31.20 -2.80
C LEU A 242 1.25 30.42 -2.95
N ILE A 243 1.09 29.32 -2.19
CA ILE A 243 -0.14 28.51 -2.25
C ILE A 243 -1.33 29.30 -1.71
N SER A 244 -1.14 30.08 -0.64
CA SER A 244 -2.19 30.93 -0.11
C SER A 244 -2.67 31.96 -1.13
N SER A 245 -1.74 32.68 -1.77
CA SER A 245 -2.05 33.64 -2.84
C SER A 245 -2.70 32.98 -4.05
N PHE A 246 -2.29 31.75 -4.40
CA PHE A 246 -2.93 30.96 -5.45
C PHE A 246 -4.39 30.67 -5.13
N LEU A 247 -4.70 30.18 -3.93
CA LEU A 247 -6.07 29.89 -3.48
C LEU A 247 -6.91 31.19 -3.40
N ASP A 248 -6.35 32.25 -2.86
CA ASP A 248 -7.01 33.56 -2.76
C ASP A 248 -7.35 34.12 -4.14
N SER A 249 -6.47 33.93 -5.15
CA SER A 249 -6.72 34.35 -6.54
C SER A 249 -7.91 33.63 -7.20
N LEU A 250 -8.26 32.44 -6.69
CA LEU A 250 -9.41 31.65 -7.13
C LEU A 250 -10.66 31.92 -6.28
N GLY A 251 -10.58 32.81 -5.27
CA GLY A 251 -11.66 33.08 -4.35
C GLY A 251 -11.96 31.92 -3.38
N ILE A 252 -10.97 31.07 -3.12
CA ILE A 252 -11.13 29.90 -2.24
C ILE A 252 -10.75 30.26 -0.81
N GLU A 253 -11.73 30.30 0.06
CA GLU A 253 -11.51 30.47 1.49
C GLU A 253 -10.87 29.21 2.09
N ARG A 254 -9.79 29.38 2.85
CA ARG A 254 -9.03 28.29 3.49
C ARG A 254 -9.61 27.88 4.83
N HIS A 255 -10.42 28.75 5.43
CA HIS A 255 -11.12 28.54 6.71
C HIS A 255 -12.62 28.63 6.51
N ASP A 256 -13.35 27.91 7.33
CA ASP A 256 -14.79 28.13 7.56
C ASP A 256 -15.03 28.27 9.07
N GLY A 257 -16.28 28.43 9.47
CA GLY A 257 -16.62 28.57 10.89
C GLY A 257 -16.25 27.38 11.77
N ALA A 258 -15.83 26.25 11.19
CA ALA A 258 -15.42 25.02 11.86
C ALA A 258 -13.89 24.80 11.87
N GLY A 259 -13.11 25.61 11.15
CA GLY A 259 -11.65 25.52 11.10
C GLY A 259 -11.08 25.49 9.68
N TRP A 260 -9.92 24.84 9.51
CA TRP A 260 -9.28 24.70 8.21
C TRP A 260 -10.09 23.80 7.26
N ARG A 261 -10.33 24.28 6.04
CA ARG A 261 -11.01 23.51 5.00
C ARG A 261 -10.06 22.49 4.36
N CYS A 262 -10.58 21.29 4.06
CA CYS A 262 -9.91 20.26 3.27
C CYS A 262 -10.50 20.16 1.87
N TRP A 263 -9.85 19.39 0.98
CA TRP A 263 -10.36 19.16 -0.37
C TRP A 263 -11.80 18.64 -0.38
N ALA A 264 -12.12 17.68 0.50
CA ALA A 264 -13.45 17.08 0.59
C ALA A 264 -14.54 18.05 1.04
N SER A 265 -14.20 19.16 1.70
CA SER A 265 -15.17 20.19 2.14
C SER A 265 -15.49 21.22 1.06
N LEU A 266 -14.77 21.22 -0.07
CA LEU A 266 -15.02 22.14 -1.17
C LEU A 266 -16.30 21.77 -1.93
N GLY A 267 -17.03 22.78 -2.37
CA GLY A 267 -18.16 22.61 -3.30
C GLY A 267 -17.69 22.20 -4.70
N PRO A 268 -18.59 21.71 -5.56
CA PRO A 268 -18.25 21.26 -6.92
C PRO A 268 -17.58 22.35 -7.78
N GLU A 269 -18.03 23.59 -7.68
CA GLU A 269 -17.49 24.73 -8.43
C GLU A 269 -16.07 25.07 -7.95
N GLU A 270 -15.84 25.11 -6.64
CA GLU A 270 -14.54 25.36 -6.03
C GLU A 270 -13.53 24.27 -6.41
N ARG A 271 -13.93 22.98 -6.33
CA ARG A 271 -13.08 21.86 -6.77
C ARG A 271 -12.70 22.00 -8.24
N THR A 272 -13.66 22.34 -9.10
CA THR A 272 -13.42 22.54 -10.52
C THR A 272 -12.44 23.69 -10.77
N ALA A 273 -12.59 24.80 -10.07
CA ALA A 273 -11.69 25.97 -10.21
C ALA A 273 -10.25 25.59 -9.81
N VAL A 274 -10.06 24.99 -8.63
CA VAL A 274 -8.72 24.61 -8.15
C VAL A 274 -8.11 23.52 -9.02
N ALA A 275 -8.86 22.45 -9.35
CA ALA A 275 -8.35 21.36 -10.19
C ALA A 275 -7.95 21.87 -11.59
N SER A 276 -8.77 22.72 -12.23
CA SER A 276 -8.47 23.28 -13.56
C SER A 276 -7.21 24.15 -13.53
N ALA A 277 -7.05 25.02 -12.52
CA ALA A 277 -5.88 25.85 -12.37
C ALA A 277 -4.60 25.03 -12.15
N LEU A 278 -4.65 23.99 -11.28
CA LEU A 278 -3.51 23.08 -11.07
C LEU A 278 -3.16 22.27 -12.32
N CYS A 279 -4.16 21.78 -13.06
CA CYS A 279 -3.94 21.10 -14.35
C CYS A 279 -3.26 22.03 -15.36
N THR A 280 -3.69 23.30 -15.44
CA THR A 280 -3.05 24.32 -16.30
C THR A 280 -1.58 24.51 -15.91
N CYS A 281 -1.27 24.68 -14.62
CA CYS A 281 0.10 24.78 -14.13
C CYS A 281 0.96 23.58 -14.52
N LEU A 282 0.42 22.35 -14.42
CA LEU A 282 1.14 21.12 -14.82
C LEU A 282 1.40 21.07 -16.32
N LEU A 283 0.47 21.52 -17.16
CA LEU A 283 0.62 21.56 -18.62
C LEU A 283 1.67 22.60 -19.04
N ASP A 284 1.60 23.81 -18.47
CA ASP A 284 2.49 24.93 -18.80
C ASP A 284 3.94 24.69 -18.39
N THR A 285 4.18 23.84 -17.39
CA THR A 285 5.54 23.51 -16.92
C THR A 285 6.20 22.34 -17.65
N GLY A 286 5.63 21.90 -18.79
CA GLY A 286 6.19 20.82 -19.60
C GLY A 286 6.08 19.42 -18.99
N ARG A 287 5.41 19.25 -17.82
CA ARG A 287 5.12 17.94 -17.22
C ARG A 287 4.04 17.18 -17.97
N GLY A 288 3.24 17.90 -18.75
CA GLY A 288 2.35 17.38 -19.77
C GLY A 288 1.16 16.56 -19.30
N VAL A 289 0.44 16.01 -20.28
CA VAL A 289 -0.75 15.18 -20.10
C VAL A 289 -0.55 14.00 -19.12
N PRO A 290 0.63 13.32 -19.05
CA PRO A 290 0.83 12.23 -18.10
C PRO A 290 0.70 12.66 -16.63
N ALA A 291 1.16 13.88 -16.27
CA ALA A 291 1.03 14.38 -14.90
C ALA A 291 -0.44 14.69 -14.55
N VAL A 292 -1.17 15.33 -15.49
CA VAL A 292 -2.61 15.58 -15.32
C VAL A 292 -3.39 14.27 -15.17
N ARG A 293 -3.08 13.25 -15.96
CA ARG A 293 -3.71 11.92 -15.83
C ARG A 293 -3.45 11.25 -14.47
N ARG A 294 -2.29 11.48 -13.85
CA ARG A 294 -2.04 10.96 -12.50
C ARG A 294 -2.79 11.74 -11.42
N LEU A 295 -2.96 13.05 -11.64
CA LEU A 295 -3.66 13.91 -10.69
C LEU A 295 -5.16 13.65 -10.65
N ILE A 296 -5.80 13.44 -11.80
CA ILE A 296 -7.25 13.28 -11.94
C ILE A 296 -7.57 11.82 -12.28
N GLY A 297 -8.42 11.19 -11.50
CA GLY A 297 -8.85 9.82 -11.71
C GLY A 297 -9.90 9.37 -10.70
N GLU A 298 -10.17 8.08 -10.67
CA GLU A 298 -11.18 7.52 -9.78
C GLU A 298 -10.67 7.52 -8.33
N VAL A 299 -11.53 7.94 -7.43
CA VAL A 299 -11.30 7.96 -5.99
C VAL A 299 -12.43 7.22 -5.27
N TYR A 300 -12.16 6.72 -4.08
CA TYR A 300 -13.07 5.83 -3.35
C TYR A 300 -13.35 6.44 -1.98
N ALA A 301 -14.47 7.17 -1.88
CA ALA A 301 -14.95 7.70 -0.62
C ALA A 301 -15.68 6.59 0.15
N LEU A 302 -15.32 6.42 1.41
CA LEU A 302 -15.92 5.44 2.30
C LEU A 302 -17.11 6.06 3.02
N ASP A 303 -18.17 5.27 3.24
CA ASP A 303 -19.36 5.71 3.94
C ASP A 303 -19.03 6.06 5.40
N PRO A 304 -19.44 7.23 5.91
CA PRO A 304 -19.30 7.58 7.32
C PRO A 304 -19.86 6.53 8.31
N ARG A 305 -20.84 5.73 7.89
CA ARG A 305 -21.39 4.62 8.68
C ARG A 305 -20.40 3.46 8.89
N LEU A 306 -19.36 3.32 8.04
CA LEU A 306 -18.22 2.46 8.32
C LEU A 306 -17.43 2.92 9.54
N VAL A 307 -17.56 4.19 9.86
CA VAL A 307 -17.00 4.86 11.02
C VAL A 307 -18.10 4.98 12.07
N ASP A 308 -18.65 3.91 12.58
CA ASP A 308 -19.76 3.89 13.55
C ASP A 308 -19.52 4.89 14.72
N ALA A 309 -19.62 6.18 14.40
CA ALA A 309 -19.21 7.31 15.21
C ALA A 309 -20.45 8.12 15.62
N PRO A 310 -20.49 8.65 16.85
CA PRO A 310 -21.57 9.52 17.28
C PRO A 310 -21.78 10.69 16.30
N GLU A 311 -23.03 11.08 16.10
CA GLU A 311 -23.40 12.22 15.26
C GLU A 311 -22.56 13.46 15.63
N GLY A 312 -21.97 14.11 14.63
CA GLY A 312 -21.06 15.23 14.81
C GLY A 312 -19.64 14.89 15.32
N TRP A 313 -19.32 13.60 15.54
CA TRP A 313 -17.95 13.24 15.98
C TRP A 313 -16.91 13.55 14.89
N LEU A 314 -17.21 13.23 13.61
CA LEU A 314 -16.34 13.55 12.48
C LEU A 314 -16.16 15.06 12.26
N SER A 315 -17.18 15.87 12.50
CA SER A 315 -17.09 17.32 12.41
C SER A 315 -16.32 17.94 13.59
N ARG A 316 -16.35 17.28 14.76
CA ARG A 316 -15.57 17.67 15.95
C ARG A 316 -14.12 17.17 15.90
N GLN A 317 -13.80 16.22 15.06
CA GLN A 317 -12.40 15.89 14.70
C GLN A 317 -11.85 16.98 13.79
N GLY A 318 -12.09 18.23 14.21
CA GLY A 318 -11.71 19.41 13.49
C GLY A 318 -10.21 19.42 13.21
N MET A 319 -9.86 20.04 12.12
CA MET A 319 -8.50 20.44 11.85
C MET A 319 -8.20 21.67 12.75
N GLU A 320 -8.40 21.49 14.08
CA GLU A 320 -7.93 22.43 15.09
C GLU A 320 -6.41 22.34 15.09
N VAL A 321 -5.80 23.13 14.25
CA VAL A 321 -4.38 23.34 14.26
C VAL A 321 -4.20 24.83 14.51
N ASP A 322 -3.79 25.19 15.70
CA ASP A 322 -3.45 26.56 16.07
C ASP A 322 -2.25 27.09 15.27
N ASP A 323 -1.53 26.22 14.58
CA ASP A 323 -0.38 26.55 13.72
C ASP A 323 -0.52 25.90 12.34
N GLU A 324 -0.45 26.69 11.28
CA GLU A 324 -0.38 26.23 9.88
C GLU A 324 0.73 25.18 9.64
N LYS A 325 1.69 25.08 10.55
CA LYS A 325 2.85 24.16 10.45
C LYS A 325 2.58 22.77 10.98
N GLU A 326 1.55 22.56 11.81
CA GLU A 326 1.29 21.28 12.47
C GLU A 326 -0.02 20.62 12.03
N TRP A 327 -0.08 20.09 10.82
CA TRP A 327 -1.16 19.19 10.49
C TRP A 327 -1.03 17.85 11.24
N ARG A 328 -2.12 17.38 11.84
CA ARG A 328 -2.18 16.11 12.56
C ARG A 328 -3.12 15.11 11.87
N PRO A 329 -2.76 13.81 11.80
CA PRO A 329 -3.69 12.77 11.40
C PRO A 329 -4.95 12.81 12.25
N ASN A 330 -6.10 12.58 11.63
CA ASN A 330 -7.39 12.55 12.31
C ASN A 330 -8.28 11.44 11.72
N ALA A 331 -9.36 11.11 12.41
CA ALA A 331 -10.25 10.02 12.08
C ALA A 331 -10.94 10.14 10.70
N ARG A 332 -10.92 11.32 10.07
CA ARG A 332 -11.43 11.51 8.70
C ARG A 332 -10.63 10.70 7.67
N ALA A 333 -9.41 10.23 8.01
CA ALA A 333 -8.68 9.27 7.17
C ALA A 333 -9.51 8.03 6.82
N MET A 334 -10.45 7.64 7.67
CA MET A 334 -11.34 6.50 7.44
C MET A 334 -12.45 6.77 6.42
N LEU A 335 -12.57 8.00 5.90
CA LEU A 335 -13.54 8.39 4.87
C LEU A 335 -12.99 8.29 3.45
N ASP A 336 -11.72 7.91 3.30
CA ASP A 336 -11.05 7.79 2.00
C ASP A 336 -10.22 6.51 1.98
N ALA A 337 -10.37 5.68 0.95
CA ALA A 337 -9.68 4.38 0.89
C ALA A 337 -8.15 4.53 0.92
N LYS A 338 -7.58 5.55 0.26
CA LYS A 338 -6.14 5.80 0.22
C LYS A 338 -5.59 6.26 1.56
N GLU A 339 -6.33 7.13 2.25
CA GLU A 339 -5.93 7.64 3.57
C GLU A 339 -6.10 6.56 4.66
N MET A 340 -7.17 5.76 4.59
CA MET A 340 -7.36 4.62 5.47
C MET A 340 -6.26 3.57 5.26
N ALA A 341 -5.93 3.23 4.03
CA ALA A 341 -4.84 2.29 3.74
C ALA A 341 -3.49 2.79 4.31
N ALA A 342 -3.21 4.10 4.22
CA ALA A 342 -2.01 4.67 4.82
C ALA A 342 -2.00 4.57 6.35
N LEU A 343 -3.17 4.75 7.00
CA LEU A 343 -3.33 4.57 8.44
C LEU A 343 -3.06 3.10 8.86
N LEU A 344 -3.60 2.14 8.10
CA LEU A 344 -3.38 0.70 8.34
C LEU A 344 -1.92 0.31 8.12
N ASN A 345 -1.28 0.82 7.06
CA ASN A 345 0.14 0.62 6.81
C ASN A 345 1.02 1.15 7.96
N ALA A 346 0.67 2.29 8.55
CA ALA A 346 1.38 2.80 9.73
C ALA A 346 1.28 1.82 10.91
N CYS A 347 0.10 1.26 11.17
CA CYS A 347 -0.08 0.23 12.21
C CYS A 347 0.84 -0.97 11.96
N GLY A 348 0.82 -1.55 10.76
CA GLY A 348 1.62 -2.72 10.43
C GLY A 348 3.13 -2.45 10.49
N ARG A 349 3.59 -1.31 9.94
CA ARG A 349 5.01 -0.91 9.94
C ARG A 349 5.57 -0.65 11.33
N HIS A 350 4.73 -0.32 12.31
CA HIS A 350 5.10 -0.15 13.71
C HIS A 350 4.82 -1.40 14.58
N GLY A 351 4.56 -2.55 13.96
CA GLY A 351 4.37 -3.83 14.67
C GLY A 351 3.06 -3.93 15.44
N ARG A 352 2.04 -3.17 15.03
CA ARG A 352 0.71 -3.14 15.67
C ARG A 352 -0.43 -3.39 14.65
N PRO A 353 -0.33 -4.44 13.78
CA PRO A 353 -1.36 -4.72 12.78
C PRO A 353 -2.72 -5.03 13.41
N GLU A 354 -2.75 -5.61 14.62
CA GLU A 354 -3.98 -5.84 15.38
C GLU A 354 -4.74 -4.56 15.72
N THR A 355 -4.04 -3.43 15.87
CA THR A 355 -4.67 -2.12 16.04
C THR A 355 -5.37 -1.69 14.75
N GLY A 356 -4.73 -1.88 13.59
CA GLY A 356 -5.36 -1.68 12.28
C GLY A 356 -6.59 -2.57 12.07
N MET A 357 -6.50 -3.84 12.43
CA MET A 357 -7.63 -4.76 12.37
C MET A 357 -8.78 -4.32 13.26
N ALA A 358 -8.51 -3.90 14.50
CA ALA A 358 -9.54 -3.44 15.43
C ALA A 358 -10.34 -2.26 14.87
N ILE A 359 -9.67 -1.28 14.24
CA ILE A 359 -10.37 -0.15 13.59
C ILE A 359 -11.17 -0.58 12.35
N CYS A 360 -10.71 -1.56 11.58
CA CYS A 360 -11.47 -2.15 10.48
C CYS A 360 -12.74 -2.85 10.98
N LEU A 361 -12.69 -3.44 12.18
CA LEU A 361 -13.81 -4.15 12.81
C LEU A 361 -14.71 -3.26 13.69
N GLY A 362 -14.46 -1.94 13.72
CA GLY A 362 -15.38 -0.98 14.33
C GLY A 362 -14.91 -0.33 15.63
N ASP A 363 -13.67 -0.57 16.11
CA ASP A 363 -13.14 0.19 17.25
C ASP A 363 -12.93 1.66 16.88
N ARG A 364 -13.52 2.55 17.66
CA ARG A 364 -13.48 4.02 17.48
C ARG A 364 -12.94 4.75 18.72
N GLY A 365 -12.43 4.01 19.67
CA GLY A 365 -11.93 4.50 20.95
C GLY A 365 -10.39 4.48 21.02
N GLU A 366 -9.88 3.64 21.91
CA GLU A 366 -8.45 3.56 22.23
C GLU A 366 -7.61 3.10 21.03
N ARG A 367 -8.08 2.10 20.26
CA ARG A 367 -7.36 1.58 19.10
C ARG A 367 -7.28 2.61 17.98
N LEU A 368 -8.34 3.37 17.73
CA LEU A 368 -8.27 4.47 16.77
C LEU A 368 -7.28 5.54 17.21
N SER A 369 -7.30 5.93 18.48
CA SER A 369 -6.34 6.89 19.03
C SER A 369 -4.89 6.39 18.92
N GLU A 370 -4.66 5.10 19.14
CA GLU A 370 -3.37 4.46 18.95
C GLU A 370 -2.95 4.49 17.48
N ALA A 371 -3.83 4.11 16.55
CA ALA A 371 -3.55 4.13 15.11
C ALA A 371 -3.15 5.52 14.61
N LEU A 372 -3.84 6.57 15.06
CA LEU A 372 -3.51 7.96 14.72
C LEU A 372 -2.13 8.38 15.25
N ARG A 373 -1.76 7.97 16.47
CA ARG A 373 -0.40 8.18 16.99
C ARG A 373 0.65 7.46 16.15
N LEU A 374 0.42 6.18 15.82
CA LEU A 374 1.32 5.41 14.96
C LEU A 374 1.49 6.03 13.57
N GLN A 375 0.47 6.69 13.03
CA GLN A 375 0.58 7.42 11.77
C GLN A 375 1.48 8.66 11.90
N VAL A 376 1.44 9.37 13.03
CA VAL A 376 2.38 10.48 13.32
C VAL A 376 3.80 9.95 13.41
N ASP A 377 4.01 8.88 14.19
CA ASP A 377 5.33 8.26 14.40
C ASP A 377 5.90 7.75 13.07
N HIS A 378 5.05 7.14 12.24
CA HIS A 378 5.44 6.67 10.91
C HIS A 378 5.92 7.83 10.01
N ARG A 379 5.18 8.94 9.97
CA ARG A 379 5.55 10.13 9.20
C ARG A 379 6.87 10.73 9.70
N ASN A 380 7.04 10.83 11.02
CA ASN A 380 8.27 11.34 11.61
C ASN A 380 9.46 10.44 11.28
N ALA A 381 9.31 9.12 11.42
CA ALA A 381 10.35 8.16 11.07
C ALA A 381 10.76 8.23 9.60
N LEU A 382 9.79 8.41 8.68
CA LEU A 382 10.10 8.61 7.26
C LEU A 382 10.86 9.91 7.03
N ARG A 383 10.43 11.02 7.63
CA ARG A 383 11.11 12.32 7.50
C ARG A 383 12.54 12.24 8.04
N GLU A 384 12.74 11.69 9.22
CA GLU A 384 14.07 11.52 9.84
C GLU A 384 14.97 10.64 8.96
N ALA A 385 14.45 9.54 8.42
CA ALA A 385 15.19 8.67 7.52
C ALA A 385 15.58 9.37 6.21
N MET A 386 14.68 10.18 5.63
CA MET A 386 14.97 10.98 4.43
C MET A 386 16.08 11.97 4.69
N VAL A 387 15.99 12.75 5.77
CA VAL A 387 17.02 13.72 6.16
C VAL A 387 18.37 13.01 6.37
N LEU A 388 18.39 11.88 7.09
CA LEU A 388 19.60 11.12 7.37
C LEU A 388 20.33 10.68 6.08
N VAL A 389 19.58 10.22 5.07
CA VAL A 389 20.17 9.80 3.79
C VAL A 389 20.59 11.01 2.95
N GLN A 390 19.84 12.11 2.97
CA GLN A 390 20.15 13.34 2.23
C GLN A 390 21.35 14.10 2.79
N GLU A 391 21.54 14.11 4.13
CA GLU A 391 22.72 14.67 4.78
C GLU A 391 24.02 13.95 4.37
N GLY A 392 23.91 12.71 3.90
CA GLY A 392 25.04 11.97 3.34
C GLY A 392 25.88 11.23 4.39
N GLY A 393 27.20 11.26 4.23
CA GLY A 393 28.12 10.54 5.11
C GLY A 393 27.97 9.03 4.99
N GLU A 394 27.96 8.31 6.11
CA GLU A 394 27.85 6.84 6.13
C GLU A 394 26.48 6.33 5.66
N PHE A 395 25.42 7.13 5.83
CA PHE A 395 24.05 6.80 5.44
C PHE A 395 23.67 7.29 4.04
N GLY A 396 24.51 8.11 3.42
CA GLY A 396 24.27 8.72 2.12
C GLY A 396 24.16 7.72 0.97
N ILE A 397 23.56 8.17 -0.13
CA ILE A 397 23.46 7.36 -1.35
C ILE A 397 24.85 7.16 -1.95
N ARG A 398 25.19 5.90 -2.20
CA ARG A 398 26.39 5.43 -2.90
C ARG A 398 26.01 4.91 -4.27
N GLU A 399 26.94 4.94 -5.22
CA GLU A 399 26.70 4.57 -6.60
C GLU A 399 27.54 3.36 -7.01
N LEU A 400 26.92 2.43 -7.70
CA LEU A 400 27.52 1.41 -8.54
C LEU A 400 27.20 1.70 -10.01
N PRO A 401 27.87 1.09 -10.98
CA PRO A 401 27.66 1.40 -12.40
C PRO A 401 26.18 1.36 -12.83
N CYS A 402 25.40 0.38 -12.38
CA CYS A 402 24.04 0.12 -12.82
C CYS A 402 22.97 0.28 -11.72
N LEU A 403 23.35 0.47 -10.47
CA LEU A 403 22.43 0.73 -9.36
C LEU A 403 22.97 1.77 -8.37
N ARG A 404 22.08 2.32 -7.55
CA ARG A 404 22.42 3.18 -6.41
C ARG A 404 21.95 2.49 -5.13
N TYR A 405 22.60 2.76 -4.00
CA TYR A 405 22.20 2.20 -2.72
C TYR A 405 22.55 3.11 -1.54
N PHE A 406 21.83 2.91 -0.43
CA PHE A 406 22.19 3.45 0.89
C PHE A 406 22.03 2.36 1.94
N HIS A 407 22.73 2.50 3.05
CA HIS A 407 22.64 1.57 4.18
C HIS A 407 22.22 2.30 5.44
N GLY A 408 20.96 2.09 5.87
CA GLY A 408 20.38 2.75 7.04
C GLY A 408 20.80 2.17 8.39
N GLY A 409 21.54 1.03 8.42
CA GLY A 409 21.99 0.39 9.66
C GLY A 409 20.82 0.06 10.59
N GLU A 410 20.96 0.45 11.84
CA GLU A 410 19.88 0.38 12.87
C GLU A 410 19.02 1.66 12.91
N ARG A 411 19.48 2.73 12.24
CA ARG A 411 18.84 4.06 12.27
C ARG A 411 17.57 4.12 11.43
N ILE A 412 17.49 3.36 10.33
CA ILE A 412 16.32 3.24 9.49
C ILE A 412 15.76 1.84 9.67
N LYS A 413 14.53 1.74 10.16
CA LYS A 413 13.87 0.44 10.37
C LYS A 413 13.69 -0.33 9.07
N ASP A 414 13.85 -1.65 9.11
CA ASP A 414 13.64 -2.58 8.00
C ASP A 414 12.22 -2.48 7.39
N THR A 415 11.23 -2.12 8.22
CA THR A 415 9.84 -1.95 7.80
C THR A 415 9.57 -0.70 6.95
N ILE A 416 10.46 0.31 6.99
CA ILE A 416 10.30 1.57 6.25
C ILE A 416 11.36 1.81 5.18
N VAL A 417 12.48 1.08 5.19
CA VAL A 417 13.61 1.30 4.27
C VAL A 417 13.20 1.29 2.80
N GLY A 418 12.25 0.43 2.43
CA GLY A 418 11.73 0.37 1.06
C GLY A 418 10.85 1.57 0.68
N ILE A 419 10.16 2.19 1.64
CA ILE A 419 9.39 3.43 1.41
C ILE A 419 10.36 4.58 1.21
N VAL A 420 11.39 4.69 2.06
CA VAL A 420 12.45 5.70 1.94
C VAL A 420 13.14 5.58 0.58
N ALA A 421 13.50 4.37 0.14
CA ALA A 421 14.09 4.14 -1.18
C ALA A 421 13.16 4.60 -2.32
N GLY A 422 11.86 4.34 -2.21
CA GLY A 422 10.86 4.79 -3.18
C GLY A 422 10.72 6.31 -3.25
N MET A 423 10.70 6.98 -2.09
CA MET A 423 10.62 8.43 -1.99
C MET A 423 11.86 9.10 -2.59
N LEU A 424 13.05 8.66 -2.20
CA LEU A 424 14.33 9.16 -2.73
C LEU A 424 14.49 8.93 -4.24
N LEU A 425 14.01 7.79 -4.75
CA LEU A 425 14.01 7.53 -6.19
C LEU A 425 13.10 8.52 -6.93
N GLY A 426 11.94 8.85 -6.36
CA GLY A 426 10.98 9.79 -6.94
C GLY A 426 11.48 11.23 -7.02
N GLU A 427 12.38 11.65 -6.14
CA GLU A 427 13.02 12.97 -6.13
C GLU A 427 14.05 13.14 -7.26
N THR A 428 14.59 12.02 -7.75
CA THR A 428 15.59 12.03 -8.84
C THR A 428 14.90 11.97 -10.20
N VAL A 429 14.96 13.05 -10.98
CA VAL A 429 14.35 13.11 -12.32
C VAL A 429 15.40 13.53 -13.35
N PRO A 430 15.61 12.72 -14.42
CA PRO A 430 15.13 11.35 -14.60
C PRO A 430 15.88 10.35 -13.73
N ALA A 431 15.16 9.41 -13.13
CA ALA A 431 15.78 8.29 -12.44
C ALA A 431 16.25 7.24 -13.48
N GLU A 432 17.55 7.12 -13.65
CA GLU A 432 18.14 6.23 -14.67
C GLU A 432 18.53 4.86 -14.12
N ARG A 433 18.76 4.75 -12.82
CA ARG A 433 19.23 3.56 -12.10
C ARG A 433 18.31 3.25 -10.92
N PRO A 434 18.04 1.95 -10.62
CA PRO A 434 17.28 1.57 -9.44
C PRO A 434 18.00 1.96 -8.14
N LEU A 435 17.22 2.18 -7.08
CA LEU A 435 17.73 2.51 -5.75
C LEU A 435 17.45 1.38 -4.77
N PHE A 436 18.49 0.92 -4.07
CA PHE A 436 18.44 -0.13 -3.07
C PHE A 436 18.65 0.50 -1.68
N GLY A 437 17.72 0.24 -0.77
CA GLY A 437 17.85 0.59 0.64
C GLY A 437 18.12 -0.66 1.47
N LEU A 438 19.17 -0.62 2.29
CA LEU A 438 19.57 -1.69 3.20
C LEU A 438 19.32 -1.26 4.64
N SER A 439 18.92 -2.19 5.51
CA SER A 439 18.72 -1.97 6.95
C SER A 439 18.91 -3.27 7.70
N LEU A 440 19.40 -3.22 8.93
CA LEU A 440 19.42 -4.41 9.79
C LEU A 440 17.99 -4.89 10.05
N ALA A 441 17.76 -6.19 9.96
CA ALA A 441 16.47 -6.76 10.23
C ALA A 441 16.15 -6.66 11.73
N THR A 442 14.94 -6.20 12.08
CA THR A 442 14.55 -5.99 13.48
C THR A 442 14.22 -7.29 14.21
N ASP A 443 13.87 -8.33 13.48
CA ASP A 443 13.50 -9.67 13.98
C ASP A 443 14.65 -10.69 13.91
N ASP A 444 15.70 -10.42 13.14
CA ASP A 444 16.87 -11.28 13.03
C ASP A 444 18.14 -10.44 12.76
N MET A 445 18.89 -10.14 13.80
CA MET A 445 20.10 -9.32 13.74
C MET A 445 21.25 -9.95 12.91
N ALA A 446 21.13 -11.23 12.54
CA ALA A 446 22.07 -11.88 11.62
C ALA A 446 21.74 -11.59 10.15
N MET A 447 20.64 -10.93 9.88
CA MET A 447 20.16 -10.64 8.53
C MET A 447 20.08 -9.13 8.27
N VAL A 448 20.25 -8.76 7.01
CA VAL A 448 20.02 -7.42 6.47
C VAL A 448 18.86 -7.46 5.52
N LYS A 449 17.88 -6.59 5.76
CA LYS A 449 16.77 -6.36 4.84
C LYS A 449 17.25 -5.47 3.71
N VAL A 450 17.04 -5.90 2.48
CA VAL A 450 17.26 -5.10 1.27
C VAL A 450 15.92 -4.83 0.60
N SER A 451 15.70 -3.59 0.18
CA SER A 451 14.51 -3.19 -0.58
C SER A 451 14.93 -2.41 -1.81
N ALA A 452 14.62 -2.92 -2.99
CA ALA A 452 14.92 -2.29 -4.28
C ALA A 452 13.69 -1.60 -4.86
N ARG A 453 13.90 -0.45 -5.46
CA ARG A 453 12.89 0.34 -6.17
C ARG A 453 13.41 0.74 -7.55
N GLY A 454 12.56 0.58 -8.55
CA GLY A 454 12.79 1.03 -9.92
C GLY A 454 11.61 1.86 -10.43
N THR A 455 11.72 2.38 -11.64
CA THR A 455 10.64 3.10 -12.32
C THR A 455 10.03 2.23 -13.41
N ARG A 456 8.81 2.57 -13.83
CA ARG A 456 8.16 1.90 -14.95
C ARG A 456 8.99 1.99 -16.24
N SER A 457 9.65 3.12 -16.48
CA SER A 457 10.54 3.30 -17.62
C SER A 457 11.73 2.32 -17.60
N MET A 458 12.28 2.01 -16.41
CA MET A 458 13.32 0.99 -16.29
C MET A 458 12.78 -0.40 -16.61
N VAL A 459 11.57 -0.73 -16.16
CA VAL A 459 10.90 -2.01 -16.48
C VAL A 459 10.63 -2.14 -17.97
N GLU A 460 10.19 -1.07 -18.63
CA GLU A 460 10.01 -1.02 -20.09
C GLU A 460 11.33 -1.21 -20.85
N ARG A 461 12.46 -0.89 -20.24
CA ARG A 461 13.81 -1.14 -20.75
C ARG A 461 14.37 -2.53 -20.41
N GLY A 462 13.60 -3.36 -19.70
CA GLY A 462 13.97 -4.74 -19.39
C GLY A 462 14.28 -5.04 -17.92
N LEU A 463 14.22 -4.04 -17.00
CA LEU A 463 14.49 -4.27 -15.58
C LEU A 463 13.41 -5.18 -14.95
N ASP A 464 13.86 -6.24 -14.29
CA ASP A 464 13.03 -7.06 -13.39
C ASP A 464 13.72 -7.22 -12.04
N LEU A 465 13.33 -6.38 -11.07
CA LEU A 465 13.89 -6.40 -9.71
C LEU A 465 13.56 -7.69 -8.96
N SER A 466 12.47 -8.37 -9.28
CA SER A 466 12.14 -9.67 -8.67
C SER A 466 13.22 -10.71 -8.96
N LEU A 467 13.67 -10.78 -10.22
CA LEU A 467 14.76 -11.67 -10.63
C LEU A 467 16.10 -11.25 -10.03
N VAL A 468 16.42 -9.94 -10.04
CA VAL A 468 17.65 -9.41 -9.44
C VAL A 468 17.76 -9.81 -7.98
N MET A 469 16.71 -9.52 -7.19
CA MET A 469 16.69 -9.78 -5.75
C MET A 469 16.71 -11.28 -5.45
N GLY A 470 15.97 -12.09 -6.22
CA GLY A 470 15.95 -13.55 -6.05
C GLY A 470 17.31 -14.20 -6.31
N GLN A 471 17.92 -13.88 -7.44
CA GLN A 471 19.19 -14.51 -7.86
C GLN A 471 20.37 -14.05 -6.99
N ALA A 472 20.51 -12.72 -6.78
CA ALA A 472 21.59 -12.19 -5.97
C ALA A 472 21.51 -12.64 -4.51
N ALA A 473 20.30 -12.65 -3.91
CA ALA A 473 20.14 -13.12 -2.53
C ALA A 473 20.44 -14.60 -2.39
N HIS A 474 19.95 -15.44 -3.30
CA HIS A 474 20.21 -16.88 -3.26
C HIS A 474 21.71 -17.19 -3.35
N ALA A 475 22.45 -16.48 -4.19
CA ALA A 475 23.90 -16.68 -4.35
C ALA A 475 24.70 -16.40 -3.07
N VAL A 476 24.20 -15.51 -2.18
CA VAL A 476 24.85 -15.19 -0.89
C VAL A 476 24.25 -15.95 0.30
N GLY A 477 23.37 -16.92 0.05
CA GLY A 477 22.73 -17.72 1.11
C GLY A 477 21.52 -17.02 1.76
N GLY A 478 20.94 -16.02 1.09
CA GLY A 478 19.72 -15.33 1.48
C GLY A 478 18.51 -15.76 0.66
N ALA A 479 17.43 -14.99 0.76
CA ALA A 479 16.21 -15.16 -0.01
C ALA A 479 15.68 -13.81 -0.50
N GLY A 480 15.11 -13.77 -1.70
CA GLY A 480 14.58 -12.53 -2.27
C GLY A 480 13.50 -12.79 -3.32
N GLY A 481 12.74 -11.73 -3.66
CA GLY A 481 11.67 -11.77 -4.65
C GLY A 481 10.80 -10.51 -4.57
N GLY A 482 9.69 -10.50 -5.27
CA GLY A 482 8.76 -9.38 -5.31
C GLY A 482 8.20 -9.12 -6.71
N HIS A 483 8.07 -7.85 -7.06
CA HIS A 483 7.60 -7.41 -8.37
C HIS A 483 8.76 -6.83 -9.21
N ASN A 484 8.54 -6.69 -10.50
CA ASN A 484 9.55 -6.16 -11.42
C ASN A 484 10.00 -4.72 -11.09
N VAL A 485 9.13 -3.90 -10.50
CA VAL A 485 9.40 -2.48 -10.14
C VAL A 485 9.77 -2.30 -8.68
N ALA A 486 9.44 -3.25 -7.80
CA ALA A 486 9.67 -3.20 -6.37
C ALA A 486 9.86 -4.61 -5.81
N ALA A 487 11.03 -4.87 -5.25
CA ALA A 487 11.37 -6.18 -4.73
C ALA A 487 12.18 -6.07 -3.43
N GLY A 488 12.26 -7.18 -2.69
CA GLY A 488 12.97 -7.25 -1.43
C GLY A 488 13.82 -8.49 -1.30
N ALA A 489 14.83 -8.42 -0.43
CA ALA A 489 15.64 -9.58 -0.06
C ALA A 489 16.00 -9.54 1.42
N SER A 490 16.32 -10.71 1.95
CA SER A 490 16.97 -10.91 3.24
C SER A 490 18.34 -11.51 2.97
N VAL A 491 19.39 -10.82 3.38
CA VAL A 491 20.78 -11.14 3.06
C VAL A 491 21.54 -11.39 4.38
N PRO A 492 22.37 -12.44 4.52
CA PRO A 492 23.19 -12.62 5.71
C PRO A 492 24.09 -11.41 5.96
N ARG A 493 24.13 -10.95 7.22
CA ARG A 493 24.99 -9.83 7.63
C ARG A 493 26.45 -10.12 7.31
N GLY A 494 27.14 -9.12 6.71
CA GLY A 494 28.51 -9.25 6.22
C GLY A 494 28.64 -9.74 4.78
N ARG A 495 27.53 -10.05 4.10
CA ARG A 495 27.50 -10.43 2.68
C ARG A 495 26.85 -9.34 1.79
N GLU A 496 26.65 -8.12 2.33
CA GLU A 496 25.94 -7.02 1.66
C GLU A 496 26.70 -6.54 0.42
N GLU A 497 28.03 -6.41 0.50
CA GLU A 497 28.85 -5.94 -0.63
C GLU A 497 28.83 -6.95 -1.79
N GLU A 498 28.95 -8.24 -1.48
CA GLU A 498 28.87 -9.31 -2.48
C GLU A 498 27.48 -9.35 -3.14
N PHE A 499 26.43 -9.24 -2.34
CA PHE A 499 25.05 -9.13 -2.84
C PHE A 499 24.88 -7.93 -3.79
N LEU A 500 25.35 -6.74 -3.39
CA LEU A 500 25.24 -5.52 -4.20
C LEU A 500 25.99 -5.64 -5.52
N GLN A 501 27.18 -6.27 -5.52
CA GLN A 501 27.93 -6.49 -6.75
C GLN A 501 27.19 -7.44 -7.71
N LEU A 502 26.72 -8.58 -7.19
CA LEU A 502 25.91 -9.53 -7.99
C LEU A 502 24.62 -8.87 -8.54
N ALA A 503 23.94 -8.09 -7.70
CA ALA A 503 22.75 -7.37 -8.12
C ALA A 503 23.05 -6.34 -9.23
N ASN A 504 24.18 -5.62 -9.11
CA ASN A 504 24.65 -4.68 -10.13
C ASN A 504 24.89 -5.37 -11.48
N ASP A 505 25.57 -6.52 -11.46
CA ASP A 505 25.89 -7.27 -12.67
C ASP A 505 24.61 -7.81 -13.36
N ILE A 506 23.64 -8.29 -12.58
CA ILE A 506 22.36 -8.74 -13.12
C ILE A 506 21.56 -7.56 -13.71
N VAL A 507 21.55 -6.39 -13.05
CA VAL A 507 20.90 -5.19 -13.58
C VAL A 507 21.55 -4.76 -14.90
N GLU A 508 22.89 -4.81 -14.98
CA GLU A 508 23.62 -4.51 -16.20
C GLU A 508 23.23 -5.45 -17.36
N GLU A 509 23.16 -6.75 -17.10
CA GLU A 509 22.73 -7.74 -18.10
C GLU A 509 21.29 -7.49 -18.59
N GLN A 510 20.41 -7.07 -17.71
CA GLN A 510 19.00 -6.80 -18.06
C GLN A 510 18.84 -5.52 -18.90
N LEU A 511 19.59 -4.46 -18.57
CA LEU A 511 19.43 -3.15 -19.20
C LEU A 511 20.26 -2.99 -20.49
N ASN A 512 21.27 -3.85 -20.71
CA ASN A 512 22.12 -3.84 -21.91
C ASN A 512 21.63 -4.84 -22.99
N ARG A 513 20.52 -5.52 -22.76
CA ARG A 513 19.81 -6.35 -23.75
C ARG A 513 18.81 -5.51 -24.52
#